data_2456b94fb083ae9fbf4e4266ec785579
#
_entry.id   2456b94fb083ae9fbf4e4266ec785579
#
_cell.length_a   1.000
_cell.length_b   1.000
_cell.length_c   1.000
_cell.angle_alpha   90.00
_cell.angle_beta   90.00
_cell.angle_gamma   90.00
#
_symmetry.space_group_name_H-M   'P 1'
#
loop_
_entity.id
_entity.type
_entity.pdbx_description
1 polymer ?
#
loop_
_entity_poly.entity_id
_entity_poly.type
_entity_poly.pdbx_seq_one_letter_code
_entity_poly.pdbx_strand_id
1 'polypeptide(L)'
;MDRTKDSPQTARGTDHDSDTETEARGSDTRDDDAAPARGPGRRGGGKRRKAAGGRDGGAPPAVEVRPVAAPARMKQRHWGLIATFVLLVLVPLAAAIVYLWNFAEDQYASVTGFTVRQEETESASDLLGGLGDFLGGGGGSTDTDVLHEFIQSQEIVERVNEQVDLVAHYSTNWPRDAAFAIWPDAAIEDLLWYWRRMVRISYDQGSGLIEVQVRAYDPGTAQRIARLIVDESQMMINDLNEAARTETMAQAERDLAEAEDRLRAARQDLSDFRVRTQIIDPEADMQARMGVLDNLQQQLAEALVDYDLLLQSTDEEDPRSRQARRRIDVVRERIRQEREAFASGDVTVAGTDYPTLLSDYESLRTDREFAEEAYRAALTALDSARSNAQRQSRYLATYVNPTLSQSPGYPQRVMLAGLAGLFLLIVWSIGALIFYSLRDRE
;
A
#
# COMPACT_ATOMS: atom_id res chain seq x y z
N MET A 1 15.73 59.11 -3.41
CA MET A 1 14.39 59.71 -3.33
C MET A 1 13.52 58.60 -2.77
N ASP A 2 13.51 58.50 -1.55
CA ASP A 2 12.88 59.23 -0.48
C ASP A 2 11.53 58.63 -0.10
N ARG A 3 11.56 58.25 1.13
CA ARG A 3 10.59 58.27 2.22
C ARG A 3 9.48 57.23 2.21
N THR A 4 9.54 56.40 3.16
CA THR A 4 9.25 56.43 4.64
C THR A 4 7.84 56.02 4.98
N LYS A 5 7.83 55.09 5.98
CA LYS A 5 7.03 55.14 7.21
C LYS A 5 5.54 54.80 7.06
N ASP A 6 4.94 54.00 7.83
CA ASP A 6 4.86 53.84 9.29
C ASP A 6 4.07 52.59 9.65
N SER A 7 4.54 51.94 10.68
CA SER A 7 3.68 51.21 11.63
C SER A 7 3.07 52.19 12.63
N PRO A 8 2.03 51.93 13.34
CA PRO A 8 2.09 51.25 14.63
C PRO A 8 0.85 50.38 15.02
N GLN A 9 1.12 49.37 15.84
CA GLN A 9 0.80 49.25 17.28
C GLN A 9 -0.64 49.44 17.70
N THR A 10 -1.17 48.52 18.40
CA THR A 10 -1.66 48.38 19.80
C THR A 10 -2.87 47.45 19.80
N ALA A 11 -2.85 46.42 20.52
CA ALA A 11 -2.86 46.14 21.95
C ALA A 11 -4.24 45.77 22.49
N ARG A 12 -4.21 44.82 23.43
CA ARG A 12 -5.20 44.50 24.49
C ARG A 12 -6.46 43.77 24.01
N GLY A 13 -6.84 42.73 24.60
CA GLY A 13 -6.67 42.19 25.96
C GLY A 13 -7.94 41.49 26.34
N THR A 14 -7.82 40.76 27.39
CA THR A 14 -8.83 40.18 28.29
C THR A 14 -9.34 38.80 27.90
N ASP A 15 -8.88 37.77 28.63
CA ASP A 15 -9.47 37.22 29.86
C ASP A 15 -10.91 36.79 29.75
N HIS A 16 -11.13 35.52 29.89
CA HIS A 16 -12.09 34.87 30.80
C HIS A 16 -11.99 33.37 30.57
N ASP A 17 -11.38 32.63 31.45
CA ASP A 17 -11.93 32.03 32.68
C ASP A 17 -13.29 31.34 32.48
N SER A 18 -13.29 30.15 32.79
CA SER A 18 -14.19 29.33 33.62
C SER A 18 -14.14 27.90 33.15
N ASP A 19 -13.53 27.04 33.97
CA ASP A 19 -14.22 26.20 34.97
C ASP A 19 -15.25 25.28 34.29
N THR A 20 -15.25 24.05 34.52
CA THR A 20 -15.54 23.18 35.61
C THR A 20 -15.58 21.73 35.15
N GLU A 21 -15.02 20.97 36.01
CA GLU A 21 -15.57 19.82 36.75
C GLU A 21 -15.58 18.50 36.01
N THR A 22 -14.77 17.56 36.49
CA THR A 22 -14.98 16.69 37.68
C THR A 22 -15.90 15.51 37.35
N GLU A 23 -15.38 14.33 37.46
CA GLU A 23 -15.69 13.22 38.37
C GLU A 23 -14.93 11.98 37.90
N ALA A 24 -13.93 11.47 38.50
CA ALA A 24 -13.64 10.90 39.82
C ALA A 24 -14.71 9.92 40.34
N ARG A 25 -14.29 8.67 40.37
CA ARG A 25 -14.58 7.65 41.40
C ARG A 25 -13.77 6.43 41.03
N GLY A 26 -12.81 6.03 41.79
CA GLY A 26 -12.65 6.06 43.26
C GLY A 26 -12.99 4.74 43.84
N SER A 27 -12.07 4.37 44.63
CA SER A 27 -12.19 3.53 45.81
C SER A 27 -11.81 2.05 45.58
N ASP A 28 -11.14 1.42 46.43
CA ASP A 28 -10.85 1.69 47.82
C ASP A 28 -9.89 0.61 48.32
N THR A 29 -8.74 1.04 48.73
CA THR A 29 -7.82 0.29 49.59
C THR A 29 -8.20 0.61 51.00
N ARG A 30 -8.26 -0.38 51.85
CA ARG A 30 -8.07 -0.20 53.30
C ARG A 30 -7.24 -1.31 53.88
N ASP A 31 -6.03 -0.91 54.12
CA ASP A 31 -5.23 -1.29 55.29
C ASP A 31 -6.02 -1.04 56.55
N ASP A 32 -5.92 -1.92 57.53
CA ASP A 32 -5.91 -1.53 58.92
C ASP A 32 -5.12 -2.54 59.77
N ASP A 33 -3.90 -2.11 60.05
CA ASP A 33 -3.16 -2.39 61.26
C ASP A 33 -4.01 -2.00 62.48
N ALA A 34 -4.01 -2.81 63.50
CA ALA A 34 -3.78 -2.36 64.86
C ALA A 34 -3.94 -3.47 65.91
N ALA A 35 -2.88 -3.86 66.48
CA ALA A 35 -2.86 -4.15 67.92
C ALA A 35 -2.98 -2.80 68.65
N PRO A 36 -3.39 -2.69 69.94
CA PRO A 36 -2.95 -3.44 71.09
C PRO A 36 -3.90 -3.46 72.32
N ALA A 37 -3.39 -4.10 73.35
CA ALA A 37 -3.45 -3.72 74.73
C ALA A 37 -4.58 -4.25 75.66
N ARG A 38 -4.04 -5.05 76.58
CA ARG A 38 -4.13 -4.98 78.05
C ARG A 38 -5.48 -4.85 78.73
N GLY A 39 -5.73 -5.91 79.46
CA GLY A 39 -6.02 -6.12 80.82
C GLY A 39 -7.28 -5.45 81.44
N PRO A 40 -7.67 -5.62 82.66
CA PRO A 40 -7.28 -6.66 83.62
C PRO A 40 -8.50 -7.19 84.44
N GLY A 41 -8.24 -8.25 85.14
CA GLY A 41 -8.76 -8.35 86.52
C GLY A 41 -10.06 -9.07 86.81
N ARG A 42 -9.92 -9.90 87.75
CA ARG A 42 -10.63 -10.21 88.99
C ARG A 42 -11.12 -11.63 89.07
N ARG A 43 -10.35 -12.36 89.94
CA ARG A 43 -10.67 -12.64 91.39
C ARG A 43 -11.92 -13.43 91.61
N GLY A 44 -11.70 -14.55 92.26
CA GLY A 44 -12.62 -15.25 93.15
C GLY A 44 -12.49 -16.75 92.94
N GLY A 45 -11.98 -17.47 93.83
CA GLY A 45 -12.10 -17.56 95.26
C GLY A 45 -12.66 -18.94 95.61
N GLY A 46 -11.80 -19.68 96.27
CA GLY A 46 -12.28 -20.53 97.33
C GLY A 46 -12.57 -22.02 97.04
N LYS A 47 -11.82 -22.89 97.49
CA LYS A 47 -11.96 -23.57 98.73
C LYS A 47 -11.16 -24.87 98.81
N ARG A 48 -10.37 -24.88 99.76
CA ARG A 48 -9.69 -26.08 100.33
C ARG A 48 -10.65 -27.26 100.56
N ARG A 49 -10.18 -28.42 100.26
CA ARG A 49 -10.41 -29.59 101.16
C ARG A 49 -9.23 -30.53 101.14
N LYS A 50 -8.73 -30.71 102.33
CA LYS A 50 -7.73 -31.71 102.75
C LYS A 50 -8.42 -33.05 102.78
N ALA A 51 -7.69 -34.09 102.43
CA ALA A 51 -7.48 -35.36 103.18
C ALA A 51 -6.58 -36.20 102.28
N ALA A 52 -5.48 -36.56 102.62
CA ALA A 52 -4.87 -37.53 103.47
C ALA A 52 -4.90 -38.93 102.84
N GLY A 53 -3.75 -39.48 102.60
CA GLY A 53 -3.42 -40.85 102.84
C GLY A 53 -3.09 -41.69 101.60
N GLY A 54 -1.92 -42.21 101.60
CA GLY A 54 -1.60 -43.45 100.88
C GLY A 54 -0.34 -43.39 99.98
N ARG A 55 0.68 -43.85 100.52
CA ARG A 55 1.94 -44.24 99.90
C ARG A 55 1.61 -45.34 98.80
N ASP A 56 2.13 -45.14 97.62
CA ASP A 56 2.98 -46.14 96.96
C ASP A 56 3.70 -45.52 95.77
N GLY A 57 4.98 -45.75 95.68
CA GLY A 57 5.82 -45.19 94.58
C GLY A 57 5.63 -45.99 93.29
N GLY A 58 5.01 -45.38 92.36
CA GLY A 58 5.05 -45.80 90.96
C GLY A 58 5.51 -44.59 90.14
N ALA A 59 6.67 -44.66 89.54
CA ALA A 59 7.11 -43.67 88.53
C ALA A 59 6.06 -43.52 87.44
N PRO A 60 5.70 -42.26 87.05
CA PRO A 60 4.75 -42.13 85.96
C PRO A 60 5.32 -42.77 84.68
N PRO A 61 4.50 -43.46 83.91
CA PRO A 61 4.98 -44.06 82.66
C PRO A 61 5.55 -42.91 81.79
N ALA A 62 6.78 -43.07 81.35
CA ALA A 62 7.42 -42.24 80.41
C ALA A 62 6.54 -42.20 79.16
N VAL A 63 5.94 -41.05 78.87
CA VAL A 63 5.24 -40.84 77.63
C VAL A 63 6.33 -40.91 76.53
N GLU A 64 6.43 -42.02 75.82
CA GLU A 64 7.20 -42.12 74.59
C GLU A 64 6.68 -41.07 73.62
N VAL A 65 7.34 -39.92 73.61
CA VAL A 65 7.14 -38.94 72.53
C VAL A 65 7.68 -39.57 71.23
N ARG A 66 6.79 -40.16 70.46
CA ARG A 66 7.14 -40.63 69.14
C ARG A 66 7.70 -39.43 68.36
N PRO A 67 8.90 -39.53 67.80
CA PRO A 67 9.47 -38.45 66.99
C PRO A 67 8.50 -38.13 65.84
N VAL A 68 8.03 -36.89 65.76
CA VAL A 68 6.97 -36.42 64.84
C VAL A 68 7.42 -36.48 63.38
N ALA A 69 8.71 -36.64 63.11
CA ALA A 69 9.22 -36.91 61.78
C ALA A 69 10.43 -37.85 61.86
N ALA A 70 10.36 -38.96 61.13
CA ALA A 70 11.57 -39.73 60.87
C ALA A 70 12.54 -38.91 60.04
N PRO A 71 13.87 -38.99 60.36
CA PRO A 71 14.85 -38.27 59.54
C PRO A 71 14.70 -38.66 58.06
N ALA A 72 14.60 -37.69 57.19
CA ALA A 72 14.44 -37.88 55.75
C ALA A 72 15.64 -38.68 55.21
N ARG A 73 15.46 -39.98 55.01
CA ARG A 73 16.49 -40.80 54.38
C ARG A 73 16.33 -40.71 52.89
N MET A 74 17.41 -40.28 52.18
CA MET A 74 17.47 -40.30 50.72
C MET A 74 17.21 -41.75 50.23
N LYS A 75 16.08 -41.98 49.59
CA LYS A 75 15.74 -43.25 48.95
C LYS A 75 16.49 -43.36 47.62
N GLN A 76 16.84 -44.55 47.17
CA GLN A 76 17.53 -44.84 45.89
C GLN A 76 16.87 -44.14 44.68
N ARG A 77 15.55 -43.91 44.76
CA ARG A 77 14.79 -43.20 43.74
C ARG A 77 15.23 -41.71 43.55
N HIS A 78 15.70 -41.03 44.61
CA HIS A 78 16.20 -39.66 44.49
C HIS A 78 17.55 -39.60 43.77
N TRP A 79 18.37 -40.66 43.92
CA TRP A 79 19.63 -40.81 43.20
C TRP A 79 19.38 -40.99 41.68
N GLY A 80 18.34 -41.76 41.29
CA GLY A 80 17.93 -41.87 39.88
C GLY A 80 17.50 -40.55 39.28
N LEU A 81 16.71 -39.75 40.02
CA LEU A 81 16.29 -38.40 39.56
C LEU A 81 17.49 -37.45 39.40
N ILE A 82 18.40 -37.47 40.38
CA ILE A 82 19.62 -36.61 40.29
C ILE A 82 20.50 -37.10 39.14
N ALA A 83 20.70 -38.38 38.96
CA ALA A 83 21.49 -38.93 37.86
C ALA A 83 20.91 -38.58 36.47
N THR A 84 19.57 -38.71 36.30
CA THR A 84 18.90 -38.31 35.04
C THR A 84 18.91 -36.81 34.82
N PHE A 85 18.79 -36.00 35.86
CA PHE A 85 18.93 -34.56 35.79
C PHE A 85 20.32 -34.16 35.32
N VAL A 86 21.37 -34.71 35.97
CA VAL A 86 22.77 -34.43 35.59
C VAL A 86 23.01 -34.85 34.14
N LEU A 87 22.59 -36.06 33.75
CA LEU A 87 22.87 -36.58 32.40
C LEU A 87 22.05 -35.86 31.31
N LEU A 88 20.78 -35.53 31.53
CA LEU A 88 19.88 -34.97 30.53
C LEU A 88 19.87 -33.43 30.50
N VAL A 89 20.23 -32.77 31.59
CA VAL A 89 20.22 -31.30 31.68
C VAL A 89 21.63 -30.73 31.81
N LEU A 90 22.40 -31.17 32.86
CA LEU A 90 23.70 -30.56 33.13
C LEU A 90 24.76 -30.91 32.08
N VAL A 91 24.84 -32.14 31.62
CA VAL A 91 25.87 -32.56 30.66
C VAL A 91 25.63 -31.89 29.29
N PRO A 92 24.43 -31.88 28.67
CA PRO A 92 24.19 -31.17 27.42
C PRO A 92 24.34 -29.65 27.58
N LEU A 93 23.91 -29.08 28.71
CA LEU A 93 24.09 -27.66 28.98
C LEU A 93 25.57 -27.28 29.10
N ALA A 94 26.37 -28.08 29.82
CA ALA A 94 27.82 -27.86 29.92
C ALA A 94 28.46 -28.00 28.52
N ALA A 95 28.09 -28.99 27.70
CA ALA A 95 28.57 -29.13 26.36
C ALA A 95 28.19 -27.90 25.47
N ALA A 96 26.96 -27.40 25.60
CA ALA A 96 26.53 -26.19 24.89
C ALA A 96 27.31 -24.95 25.33
N ILE A 97 27.56 -24.78 26.61
CA ILE A 97 28.38 -23.70 27.14
C ILE A 97 29.82 -23.80 26.63
N VAL A 98 30.44 -24.96 26.69
CA VAL A 98 31.79 -25.20 26.16
C VAL A 98 31.83 -24.87 24.66
N TYR A 99 30.85 -25.30 23.89
CA TYR A 99 30.72 -25.00 22.47
C TYR A 99 30.65 -23.49 22.23
N LEU A 100 29.72 -22.79 22.88
CA LEU A 100 29.48 -21.36 22.67
C LEU A 100 30.69 -20.47 23.06
N TRP A 101 31.53 -20.89 24.05
CA TRP A 101 32.68 -20.09 24.48
C TRP A 101 33.98 -20.45 23.80
N ASN A 102 34.14 -21.69 23.27
CA ASN A 102 35.43 -22.13 22.72
C ASN A 102 35.37 -22.41 21.21
N PHE A 103 34.20 -22.65 20.62
CA PHE A 103 34.08 -23.03 19.22
C PHE A 103 33.28 -22.03 18.38
N ALA A 104 32.26 -21.41 18.97
CA ALA A 104 31.45 -20.40 18.25
C ALA A 104 32.26 -19.12 18.07
N GLU A 105 32.47 -18.74 16.79
CA GLU A 105 33.22 -17.55 16.40
C GLU A 105 32.40 -16.29 16.67
N ASP A 106 33.08 -15.19 16.93
CA ASP A 106 32.49 -13.89 17.16
C ASP A 106 31.92 -13.32 15.85
N GLN A 107 30.71 -12.76 15.92
CA GLN A 107 30.04 -12.13 14.77
C GLN A 107 29.74 -10.66 15.09
N TYR A 108 29.99 -9.84 14.09
CA TYR A 108 29.80 -8.39 14.12
C TYR A 108 28.55 -8.03 13.32
N ALA A 109 27.74 -7.11 13.83
CA ALA A 109 26.50 -6.68 13.18
C ALA A 109 26.64 -5.27 12.60
N SER A 110 26.42 -5.12 11.30
CA SER A 110 26.22 -3.83 10.65
C SER A 110 24.74 -3.57 10.49
N VAL A 111 24.28 -2.39 10.85
CA VAL A 111 22.88 -1.98 10.71
C VAL A 111 22.81 -0.84 9.72
N THR A 112 21.86 -0.91 8.81
CA THR A 112 21.50 0.16 7.87
C THR A 112 19.99 0.33 7.84
N GLY A 113 19.54 1.57 7.60
CA GLY A 113 18.11 1.86 7.51
C GLY A 113 17.79 2.76 6.33
N PHE A 114 16.75 2.43 5.59
CA PHE A 114 16.33 3.17 4.41
C PHE A 114 14.81 3.05 4.19
N THR A 115 14.29 3.92 3.34
CA THR A 115 12.89 3.92 2.92
C THR A 115 12.81 4.34 1.45
N VAL A 116 11.78 3.89 0.75
CA VAL A 116 11.49 4.36 -0.60
C VAL A 116 10.62 5.62 -0.50
N ARG A 117 11.08 6.70 -1.12
CA ARG A 117 10.33 7.94 -1.21
C ARG A 117 10.05 8.30 -2.66
N GLN A 118 8.83 8.77 -2.92
CA GLN A 118 8.47 9.41 -4.17
C GLN A 118 8.64 10.91 -4.02
N GLU A 119 9.19 11.55 -5.03
CA GLU A 119 9.22 13.00 -5.13
C GLU A 119 7.83 13.47 -5.58
N GLU A 120 6.91 13.67 -4.62
CA GLU A 120 5.61 14.26 -4.87
C GLU A 120 5.79 15.78 -5.07
N THR A 121 5.63 16.23 -6.30
CA THR A 121 5.41 17.65 -6.54
C THR A 121 3.94 17.92 -6.21
N GLU A 122 3.68 18.65 -5.13
CA GLU A 122 2.35 19.13 -4.76
C GLU A 122 1.68 19.77 -5.97
N SER A 123 0.80 19.04 -6.62
CA SER A 123 -0.06 19.59 -7.66
C SER A 123 -1.20 20.32 -6.96
N ALA A 124 -1.51 21.53 -7.43
CA ALA A 124 -2.61 22.36 -6.92
C ALA A 124 -3.99 21.65 -6.96
N SER A 125 -4.07 20.50 -7.61
CA SER A 125 -5.25 19.58 -7.60
C SER A 125 -5.39 18.78 -6.30
N ASP A 126 -4.33 18.63 -5.50
CA ASP A 126 -4.38 17.92 -4.21
C ASP A 126 -5.12 18.71 -3.14
N LEU A 127 -5.17 20.02 -3.24
CA LEU A 127 -5.96 20.86 -2.35
C LEU A 127 -7.49 20.67 -2.49
N LEU A 128 -7.95 20.12 -3.61
CA LEU A 128 -9.37 19.77 -3.83
C LEU A 128 -9.66 18.28 -3.68
N GLY A 129 -8.62 17.45 -3.63
CA GLY A 129 -8.69 15.98 -3.67
C GLY A 129 -8.43 15.28 -2.33
N GLY A 130 -8.34 15.98 -1.22
CA GLY A 130 -8.07 15.41 0.11
C GLY A 130 -8.99 14.27 0.60
N LEU A 131 -9.94 13.84 -0.24
CA LEU A 131 -10.77 12.66 -0.03
C LEU A 131 -10.22 11.42 -0.77
N GLY A 132 -9.35 11.60 -1.77
CA GLY A 132 -8.77 10.50 -2.56
C GLY A 132 -7.65 9.76 -1.84
N ASP A 133 -6.85 10.47 -1.06
CA ASP A 133 -5.73 9.91 -0.30
C ASP A 133 -6.22 9.04 0.88
N PHE A 134 -7.39 9.36 1.44
CA PHE A 134 -8.03 8.55 2.49
C PHE A 134 -8.61 7.22 1.98
N LEU A 135 -8.86 7.10 0.66
CA LEU A 135 -9.43 5.91 0.03
C LEU A 135 -8.44 5.14 -0.87
N GLY A 136 -7.27 5.70 -1.16
CA GLY A 136 -6.33 5.13 -2.14
C GLY A 136 -4.86 5.17 -1.75
N GLY A 137 -4.50 5.55 -0.53
CA GLY A 137 -3.13 5.68 -0.05
C GLY A 137 -2.37 4.34 0.05
N GLY A 138 -2.01 3.75 -1.06
CA GLY A 138 -1.30 2.48 -1.13
C GLY A 138 -0.01 2.48 -1.96
N GLY A 139 0.36 3.57 -2.62
CA GLY A 139 1.50 3.55 -3.56
C GLY A 139 2.87 3.37 -2.89
N GLY A 140 3.08 3.92 -1.71
CA GLY A 140 4.38 3.84 -1.02
C GLY A 140 4.64 2.50 -0.32
N SER A 141 3.59 1.81 0.14
CA SER A 141 3.74 0.50 0.79
C SER A 141 4.13 -0.59 -0.21
N THR A 142 3.56 -0.56 -1.42
CA THR A 142 3.81 -1.59 -2.44
C THR A 142 5.27 -1.64 -2.90
N ASP A 143 5.91 -0.49 -3.11
CA ASP A 143 7.31 -0.44 -3.56
C ASP A 143 8.26 -0.91 -2.44
N THR A 144 7.95 -0.57 -1.20
CA THR A 144 8.71 -1.00 -0.03
C THR A 144 8.54 -2.50 0.23
N ASP A 145 7.32 -3.05 -0.01
CA ASP A 145 7.06 -4.50 0.06
C ASP A 145 7.89 -5.27 -0.98
N VAL A 146 7.92 -4.77 -2.22
CA VAL A 146 8.74 -5.38 -3.30
C VAL A 146 10.22 -5.35 -2.94
N LEU A 147 10.71 -4.25 -2.38
CA LEU A 147 12.09 -4.13 -1.94
C LEU A 147 12.42 -5.08 -0.77
N HIS A 148 11.50 -5.24 0.17
CA HIS A 148 11.65 -6.21 1.25
C HIS A 148 11.80 -7.64 0.72
N GLU A 149 10.98 -8.07 -0.24
CA GLU A 149 11.08 -9.37 -0.88
C GLU A 149 12.37 -9.51 -1.69
N PHE A 150 12.78 -8.45 -2.40
CA PHE A 150 14.04 -8.45 -3.16
C PHE A 150 15.25 -8.72 -2.26
N ILE A 151 15.35 -8.09 -1.08
CA ILE A 151 16.47 -8.28 -0.16
C ILE A 151 16.52 -9.72 0.38
N GLN A 152 15.43 -10.47 0.34
CA GLN A 152 15.34 -11.89 0.73
C GLN A 152 15.40 -12.85 -0.46
N SER A 153 15.51 -12.34 -1.68
CA SER A 153 15.49 -13.13 -2.91
C SER A 153 16.83 -13.79 -3.17
N GLN A 154 16.85 -14.77 -4.07
CA GLN A 154 18.09 -15.40 -4.56
C GLN A 154 18.93 -14.40 -5.36
N GLU A 155 18.28 -13.50 -6.08
CA GLU A 155 18.94 -12.55 -6.97
C GLU A 155 19.94 -11.63 -6.23
N ILE A 156 19.53 -11.05 -5.11
CA ILE A 156 20.45 -10.21 -4.32
C ILE A 156 21.58 -11.02 -3.71
N VAL A 157 21.31 -12.28 -3.32
CA VAL A 157 22.34 -13.16 -2.78
C VAL A 157 23.40 -13.46 -3.83
N GLU A 158 23.01 -13.73 -5.08
CA GLU A 158 23.92 -13.93 -6.20
C GLU A 158 24.75 -12.67 -6.47
N ARG A 159 24.12 -11.52 -6.60
CA ARG A 159 24.79 -10.23 -6.84
C ARG A 159 25.79 -9.86 -5.75
N VAL A 160 25.42 -10.05 -4.48
CA VAL A 160 26.33 -9.80 -3.35
C VAL A 160 27.44 -10.85 -3.29
N ASN A 161 27.15 -12.14 -3.59
CA ASN A 161 28.13 -13.20 -3.61
C ASN A 161 29.20 -13.00 -4.69
N GLU A 162 28.86 -12.47 -5.85
CA GLU A 162 29.80 -12.11 -6.92
C GLU A 162 30.83 -11.06 -6.46
N GLN A 163 30.44 -10.16 -5.55
CA GLN A 163 31.29 -9.04 -5.11
C GLN A 163 32.09 -9.33 -3.84
N VAL A 164 31.60 -10.22 -2.96
CA VAL A 164 32.21 -10.44 -1.62
C VAL A 164 32.60 -11.90 -1.41
N ASP A 165 32.20 -12.85 -2.28
CA ASP A 165 32.38 -14.28 -2.06
C ASP A 165 31.87 -14.72 -0.68
N LEU A 166 30.55 -14.68 -0.54
CA LEU A 166 29.88 -15.02 0.72
C LEU A 166 30.17 -16.44 1.18
N VAL A 167 30.26 -17.39 0.21
CA VAL A 167 30.55 -18.79 0.52
C VAL A 167 31.91 -18.91 1.17
N ALA A 168 32.97 -18.31 0.59
CA ALA A 168 34.31 -18.33 1.14
C ALA A 168 34.35 -17.66 2.52
N HIS A 169 33.69 -16.51 2.70
CA HIS A 169 33.67 -15.79 3.98
C HIS A 169 33.01 -16.61 5.08
N TYR A 170 31.82 -17.14 4.84
CA TYR A 170 31.04 -17.84 5.87
C TYR A 170 31.44 -19.30 6.08
N SER A 171 32.24 -19.90 5.16
CA SER A 171 32.78 -21.24 5.33
C SER A 171 34.14 -21.27 6.02
N THR A 172 34.75 -20.11 6.29
CA THR A 172 36.13 -20.01 6.85
C THR A 172 36.28 -20.84 8.13
N ASN A 173 35.25 -20.91 8.96
CA ASN A 173 35.28 -21.60 10.24
C ASN A 173 34.73 -23.05 10.19
N TRP A 174 34.42 -23.54 9.02
CA TRP A 174 34.01 -24.94 8.83
C TRP A 174 35.21 -25.88 8.89
N PRO A 175 35.14 -27.07 9.52
CA PRO A 175 34.02 -27.67 10.25
C PRO A 175 34.02 -27.33 11.76
N ARG A 176 34.91 -26.44 12.22
CA ARG A 176 35.09 -26.12 13.65
C ARG A 176 33.82 -25.52 14.29
N ASP A 177 33.16 -24.63 13.56
CA ASP A 177 31.91 -24.00 13.96
C ASP A 177 30.74 -24.46 13.07
N ALA A 178 30.40 -25.76 13.18
CA ALA A 178 29.36 -26.36 12.35
C ALA A 178 27.92 -25.82 12.59
N ALA A 179 27.67 -25.12 13.69
CA ALA A 179 26.34 -24.58 13.99
C ALA A 179 26.13 -23.18 13.36
N PHE A 180 27.20 -22.39 13.18
CA PHE A 180 27.10 -21.02 12.67
C PHE A 180 27.79 -20.83 11.32
N ALA A 181 28.70 -21.70 10.88
CA ALA A 181 29.31 -21.66 9.56
C ALA A 181 28.51 -22.41 8.51
N ILE A 182 28.68 -22.03 7.23
CA ILE A 182 28.20 -22.80 6.06
C ILE A 182 29.32 -23.71 5.56
N TRP A 183 28.98 -24.77 4.82
CA TRP A 183 29.97 -25.65 4.21
C TRP A 183 30.53 -25.05 2.92
N PRO A 184 31.80 -25.35 2.53
CA PRO A 184 32.50 -24.68 1.43
C PRO A 184 31.87 -24.86 0.03
N ASP A 185 31.19 -25.98 -0.20
CA ASP A 185 30.56 -26.30 -1.49
C ASP A 185 29.03 -26.08 -1.46
N ALA A 186 28.58 -25.08 -0.71
CA ALA A 186 27.16 -24.77 -0.57
C ALA A 186 26.57 -24.29 -1.90
N ALA A 187 25.46 -24.90 -2.32
CA ALA A 187 24.68 -24.44 -3.45
C ALA A 187 24.00 -23.10 -3.14
N ILE A 188 23.49 -22.42 -4.16
CA ILE A 188 22.86 -21.09 -3.98
C ILE A 188 21.64 -21.14 -3.08
N GLU A 189 20.88 -22.23 -3.10
CA GLU A 189 19.72 -22.44 -2.23
C GLU A 189 20.11 -22.55 -0.75
N ASP A 190 21.24 -23.21 -0.48
CA ASP A 190 21.82 -23.32 0.86
C ASP A 190 22.35 -21.97 1.34
N LEU A 191 22.98 -21.23 0.43
CA LEU A 191 23.45 -19.88 0.69
C LEU A 191 22.27 -18.93 0.96
N LEU A 192 21.17 -19.05 0.23
CA LEU A 192 19.95 -18.28 0.46
C LEU A 192 19.34 -18.60 1.84
N TRP A 193 19.27 -19.88 2.22
CA TRP A 193 18.82 -20.26 3.56
C TRP A 193 19.72 -19.66 4.65
N TYR A 194 21.04 -19.69 4.43
CA TYR A 194 22.02 -19.12 5.33
C TYR A 194 21.91 -17.58 5.39
N TRP A 195 21.74 -16.93 4.24
CA TRP A 195 21.52 -15.49 4.11
C TRP A 195 20.38 -15.00 4.99
N ARG A 196 19.22 -15.63 4.93
CA ARG A 196 18.05 -15.30 5.75
C ARG A 196 18.30 -15.40 7.25
N ARG A 197 19.33 -16.14 7.64
CA ARG A 197 19.79 -16.23 9.05
C ARG A 197 20.75 -15.12 9.41
N MET A 198 21.64 -14.72 8.50
CA MET A 198 22.67 -13.70 8.73
C MET A 198 22.17 -12.29 8.47
N VAL A 199 21.27 -12.10 7.51
CA VAL A 199 20.64 -10.83 7.20
C VAL A 199 19.22 -10.83 7.77
N ARG A 200 18.99 -9.98 8.75
CA ARG A 200 17.68 -9.76 9.36
C ARG A 200 17.10 -8.46 8.87
N ILE A 201 15.88 -8.50 8.41
CA ILE A 201 15.13 -7.35 7.95
C ILE A 201 14.01 -7.10 8.94
N SER A 202 13.92 -5.86 9.41
CA SER A 202 12.77 -5.35 10.16
C SER A 202 12.07 -4.32 9.28
N TYR A 203 10.84 -4.61 8.92
CA TYR A 203 10.02 -3.75 8.07
C TYR A 203 8.79 -3.29 8.86
N ASP A 204 8.64 -1.98 8.99
CA ASP A 204 7.45 -1.36 9.58
C ASP A 204 6.54 -0.85 8.46
N GLN A 205 5.45 -1.57 8.23
CA GLN A 205 4.45 -1.25 7.20
C GLN A 205 3.77 0.11 7.44
N GLY A 206 3.71 0.59 8.69
CA GLY A 206 3.07 1.86 9.01
C GLY A 206 3.89 3.07 8.61
N SER A 207 5.22 2.99 8.72
CA SER A 207 6.15 4.06 8.39
C SER A 207 6.88 3.87 7.06
N GLY A 208 6.81 2.67 6.46
CA GLY A 208 7.58 2.30 5.27
C GLY A 208 9.09 2.21 5.52
N LEU A 209 9.52 2.12 6.78
CA LEU A 209 10.93 2.04 7.14
C LEU A 209 11.42 0.60 7.10
N ILE A 210 12.54 0.39 6.42
CA ILE A 210 13.27 -0.89 6.40
C ILE A 210 14.56 -0.70 7.19
N GLU A 211 14.78 -1.57 8.16
CA GLU A 211 16.05 -1.72 8.86
C GLU A 211 16.64 -3.09 8.53
N VAL A 212 17.87 -3.10 8.04
CA VAL A 212 18.60 -4.31 7.67
C VAL A 212 19.80 -4.48 8.61
N GLN A 213 19.86 -5.61 9.29
CA GLN A 213 20.98 -6.01 10.13
C GLN A 213 21.72 -7.15 9.47
N VAL A 214 22.98 -6.92 9.12
CA VAL A 214 23.88 -7.89 8.51
C VAL A 214 24.89 -8.37 9.55
N ARG A 215 25.07 -9.68 9.68
CA ARG A 215 26.08 -10.29 10.55
C ARG A 215 27.16 -10.95 9.73
N ALA A 216 28.41 -10.71 10.11
CA ALA A 216 29.56 -11.36 9.50
C ALA A 216 30.66 -11.60 10.56
N TYR A 217 31.65 -12.42 10.25
CA TYR A 217 32.78 -12.70 11.15
C TYR A 217 33.76 -11.55 11.25
N ASP A 218 33.72 -10.60 10.31
CA ASP A 218 34.56 -9.42 10.28
C ASP A 218 33.69 -8.16 10.19
N PRO A 219 33.96 -7.10 11.00
CA PRO A 219 33.15 -5.88 10.99
C PRO A 219 33.19 -5.14 9.65
N GLY A 220 34.34 -5.18 8.93
CA GLY A 220 34.48 -4.59 7.60
C GLY A 220 33.63 -5.30 6.56
N THR A 221 33.58 -6.62 6.61
CA THR A 221 32.75 -7.44 5.72
C THR A 221 31.27 -7.25 6.01
N ALA A 222 30.85 -7.20 7.29
CA ALA A 222 29.46 -6.89 7.66
C ALA A 222 29.00 -5.54 7.08
N GLN A 223 29.86 -4.52 7.21
CA GLN A 223 29.58 -3.19 6.67
C GLN A 223 29.55 -3.19 5.12
N ARG A 224 30.48 -3.93 4.48
CA ARG A 224 30.54 -4.05 3.01
C ARG A 224 29.26 -4.70 2.46
N ILE A 225 28.83 -5.81 3.05
CA ILE A 225 27.60 -6.49 2.66
C ILE A 225 26.40 -5.55 2.84
N ALA A 226 26.30 -4.83 3.97
CA ALA A 226 25.23 -3.88 4.21
C ALA A 226 25.22 -2.73 3.19
N ARG A 227 26.38 -2.23 2.75
CA ARG A 227 26.48 -1.24 1.65
C ARG A 227 26.00 -1.82 0.33
N LEU A 228 26.44 -3.03 -0.01
CA LEU A 228 26.02 -3.69 -1.24
C LEU A 228 24.51 -3.90 -1.28
N ILE A 229 23.87 -4.26 -0.16
CA ILE A 229 22.41 -4.35 -0.07
C ILE A 229 21.76 -3.00 -0.41
N VAL A 230 22.28 -1.90 0.13
CA VAL A 230 21.75 -0.56 -0.17
C VAL A 230 21.97 -0.20 -1.64
N ASP A 231 23.16 -0.45 -2.18
CA ASP A 231 23.51 -0.12 -3.57
C ASP A 231 22.68 -0.94 -4.57
N GLU A 232 22.52 -2.26 -4.35
CA GLU A 232 21.68 -3.13 -5.17
C GLU A 232 20.20 -2.79 -5.08
N SER A 233 19.75 -2.42 -3.87
CA SER A 233 18.39 -1.92 -3.64
C SER A 233 18.13 -0.61 -4.40
N GLN A 234 19.10 0.29 -4.43
CA GLN A 234 19.00 1.53 -5.21
C GLN A 234 18.96 1.25 -6.72
N MET A 235 19.79 0.32 -7.21
CA MET A 235 19.77 -0.09 -8.61
C MET A 235 18.42 -0.68 -8.99
N MET A 236 17.88 -1.59 -8.18
CA MET A 236 16.55 -2.18 -8.40
C MET A 236 15.45 -1.12 -8.47
N ILE A 237 15.44 -0.12 -7.57
CA ILE A 237 14.47 0.98 -7.61
C ILE A 237 14.64 1.82 -8.88
N ASN A 238 15.87 2.06 -9.32
CA ASN A 238 16.13 2.78 -10.57
C ASN A 238 15.63 2.00 -11.78
N ASP A 239 15.85 0.69 -11.83
CA ASP A 239 15.38 -0.19 -12.90
C ASP A 239 13.85 -0.24 -12.97
N LEU A 240 13.18 -0.30 -11.83
CA LEU A 240 11.71 -0.22 -11.75
C LEU A 240 11.18 1.13 -12.26
N ASN A 241 11.85 2.23 -11.90
CA ASN A 241 11.50 3.55 -12.40
C ASN A 241 11.64 3.65 -13.92
N GLU A 242 12.74 3.15 -14.46
CA GLU A 242 13.00 3.17 -15.90
C GLU A 242 12.00 2.30 -16.67
N ALA A 243 11.70 1.10 -16.17
CA ALA A 243 10.69 0.24 -16.75
C ALA A 243 9.30 0.88 -16.75
N ALA A 244 8.89 1.48 -15.61
CA ALA A 244 7.60 2.18 -15.50
C ALA A 244 7.49 3.38 -16.44
N ARG A 245 8.56 4.18 -16.56
CA ARG A 245 8.65 5.31 -17.49
C ARG A 245 8.52 4.85 -18.94
N THR A 246 9.29 3.85 -19.31
CA THR A 246 9.31 3.33 -20.68
C THR A 246 7.94 2.80 -21.07
N GLU A 247 7.28 2.04 -20.19
CA GLU A 247 5.94 1.49 -20.46
C GLU A 247 4.89 2.60 -20.56
N THR A 248 4.89 3.58 -19.64
CA THR A 248 3.93 4.69 -19.65
C THR A 248 4.08 5.54 -20.93
N MET A 249 5.33 5.81 -21.34
CA MET A 249 5.57 6.54 -22.58
C MET A 249 5.17 5.74 -23.81
N ALA A 250 5.55 4.47 -23.88
CA ALA A 250 5.18 3.61 -24.99
C ALA A 250 3.66 3.46 -25.13
N GLN A 251 2.93 3.41 -24.01
CA GLN A 251 1.46 3.39 -24.05
C GLN A 251 0.90 4.71 -24.60
N ALA A 252 1.36 5.85 -24.11
CA ALA A 252 0.89 7.15 -24.57
C ALA A 252 1.21 7.38 -26.07
N GLU A 253 2.35 6.88 -26.56
CA GLU A 253 2.72 6.93 -27.98
C GLU A 253 1.81 6.02 -28.83
N ARG A 254 1.45 4.82 -28.34
CA ARG A 254 0.49 3.93 -29.02
C ARG A 254 -0.89 4.57 -29.10
N ASP A 255 -1.37 5.15 -27.99
CA ASP A 255 -2.68 5.80 -27.95
C ASP A 255 -2.75 7.00 -28.90
N LEU A 256 -1.68 7.78 -28.99
CA LEU A 256 -1.58 8.89 -29.96
C LEU A 256 -1.60 8.39 -31.41
N ALA A 257 -0.84 7.35 -31.74
CA ALA A 257 -0.82 6.77 -33.08
C ALA A 257 -2.19 6.23 -33.48
N GLU A 258 -2.90 5.54 -32.58
CA GLU A 258 -4.26 5.05 -32.81
C GLU A 258 -5.26 6.21 -33.02
N ALA A 259 -5.17 7.26 -32.21
CA ALA A 259 -6.02 8.44 -32.36
C ALA A 259 -5.74 9.18 -33.67
N GLU A 260 -4.47 9.25 -34.10
CA GLU A 260 -4.09 9.83 -35.40
C GLU A 260 -4.66 9.03 -36.58
N ASP A 261 -4.58 7.70 -36.50
CA ASP A 261 -5.15 6.84 -37.55
C ASP A 261 -6.68 6.93 -37.62
N ARG A 262 -7.35 6.99 -36.48
CA ARG A 262 -8.81 7.22 -36.42
C ARG A 262 -9.19 8.58 -37.03
N LEU A 263 -8.44 9.63 -36.70
CA LEU A 263 -8.69 10.96 -37.27
C LEU A 263 -8.45 10.99 -38.77
N ARG A 264 -7.41 10.33 -39.25
CA ARG A 264 -7.12 10.19 -40.69
C ARG A 264 -8.24 9.48 -41.41
N ALA A 265 -8.72 8.36 -40.88
CA ALA A 265 -9.82 7.60 -41.40
C ALA A 265 -11.12 8.44 -41.46
N ALA A 266 -11.51 9.08 -40.36
CA ALA A 266 -12.71 9.91 -40.29
C ALA A 266 -12.68 11.09 -41.27
N ARG A 267 -11.51 11.73 -41.43
CA ARG A 267 -11.32 12.78 -42.45
C ARG A 267 -11.45 12.24 -43.88
N GLN A 268 -10.93 11.04 -44.10
CA GLN A 268 -11.02 10.42 -45.43
C GLN A 268 -12.48 10.04 -45.75
N ASP A 269 -13.19 9.43 -44.82
CA ASP A 269 -14.60 9.03 -45.00
C ASP A 269 -15.48 10.25 -45.30
N LEU A 270 -15.28 11.36 -44.57
CA LEU A 270 -15.99 12.62 -44.86
C LEU A 270 -15.60 13.22 -46.21
N SER A 271 -14.33 13.12 -46.61
CA SER A 271 -13.86 13.57 -47.93
C SER A 271 -14.45 12.71 -49.05
N ASP A 272 -14.45 11.39 -48.87
CA ASP A 272 -15.03 10.45 -49.86
C ASP A 272 -16.54 10.66 -49.99
N PHE A 273 -17.22 10.96 -48.89
CA PHE A 273 -18.64 11.37 -48.93
C PHE A 273 -18.82 12.61 -49.82
N ARG A 274 -18.03 13.68 -49.61
CA ARG A 274 -18.12 14.92 -50.40
C ARG A 274 -17.80 14.69 -51.87
N VAL A 275 -16.84 13.84 -52.19
CA VAL A 275 -16.51 13.49 -53.59
C VAL A 275 -17.63 12.68 -54.26
N ARG A 276 -18.20 11.71 -53.56
CA ARG A 276 -19.29 10.87 -54.11
C ARG A 276 -20.56 11.67 -54.31
N THR A 277 -20.91 12.52 -53.37
CA THR A 277 -22.17 13.30 -53.41
C THR A 277 -22.07 14.61 -54.14
N GLN A 278 -20.83 15.09 -54.38
CA GLN A 278 -20.56 16.43 -54.93
C GLN A 278 -21.18 17.57 -54.10
N ILE A 279 -21.52 17.27 -52.84
CA ILE A 279 -22.07 18.22 -51.89
C ILE A 279 -20.98 18.51 -50.85
N ILE A 280 -20.57 19.75 -50.75
CA ILE A 280 -19.53 20.18 -49.77
C ILE A 280 -20.15 20.27 -48.38
N ASP A 281 -21.34 20.84 -48.32
CA ASP A 281 -22.10 21.07 -47.09
C ASP A 281 -23.59 20.91 -47.37
N PRO A 282 -24.22 19.77 -47.01
CA PRO A 282 -25.64 19.52 -47.22
C PRO A 282 -26.53 20.50 -46.45
N GLU A 283 -26.10 21.03 -45.33
CA GLU A 283 -26.85 22.00 -44.55
C GLU A 283 -26.93 23.34 -45.25
N ALA A 284 -25.82 23.80 -45.79
CA ALA A 284 -25.77 25.06 -46.59
C ALA A 284 -26.56 24.90 -47.89
N ASP A 285 -26.51 23.73 -48.55
CA ASP A 285 -27.31 23.44 -49.77
C ASP A 285 -28.81 23.48 -49.46
N MET A 286 -29.23 22.89 -48.32
CA MET A 286 -30.61 22.93 -47.86
C MET A 286 -31.08 24.36 -47.59
N GLN A 287 -30.26 25.17 -46.92
CA GLN A 287 -30.58 26.60 -46.66
C GLN A 287 -30.74 27.37 -47.95
N ALA A 288 -29.86 27.17 -48.95
CA ALA A 288 -29.96 27.81 -50.26
C ALA A 288 -31.27 27.43 -50.96
N ARG A 289 -31.67 26.16 -50.99
CA ARG A 289 -32.91 25.67 -51.56
C ARG A 289 -34.16 26.21 -50.84
N MET A 290 -34.14 26.25 -49.51
CA MET A 290 -35.19 26.88 -48.69
C MET A 290 -35.34 28.37 -49.07
N GLY A 291 -34.26 29.08 -49.29
CA GLY A 291 -34.27 30.49 -49.78
C GLY A 291 -34.92 30.63 -51.14
N VAL A 292 -34.71 29.68 -52.06
CA VAL A 292 -35.42 29.64 -53.37
C VAL A 292 -36.93 29.46 -53.18
N LEU A 293 -37.33 28.55 -52.29
CA LEU A 293 -38.72 28.28 -51.96
C LEU A 293 -39.41 29.51 -51.34
N ASP A 294 -38.76 30.20 -50.40
CA ASP A 294 -39.26 31.41 -49.77
C ASP A 294 -39.43 32.54 -50.81
N ASN A 295 -38.46 32.70 -51.72
CA ASN A 295 -38.56 33.69 -52.81
C ASN A 295 -39.74 33.37 -53.77
N LEU A 296 -39.95 32.08 -54.13
CA LEU A 296 -41.08 31.67 -54.95
C LEU A 296 -42.42 31.89 -54.21
N GLN A 297 -42.51 31.67 -52.89
CA GLN A 297 -43.71 31.96 -52.09
C GLN A 297 -44.00 33.45 -52.04
N GLN A 298 -42.98 34.30 -51.90
CA GLN A 298 -43.13 35.75 -51.97
C GLN A 298 -43.63 36.19 -53.34
N GLN A 299 -43.03 35.67 -54.42
CA GLN A 299 -43.54 35.97 -55.80
C GLN A 299 -44.95 35.50 -55.96
N LEU A 300 -45.40 34.34 -55.43
CA LEU A 300 -46.77 33.88 -55.46
C LEU A 300 -47.71 34.88 -54.72
N ALA A 301 -47.30 35.33 -53.50
CA ALA A 301 -48.09 36.26 -52.72
C ALA A 301 -48.28 37.59 -53.49
N GLU A 302 -47.19 38.14 -54.07
CA GLU A 302 -47.25 39.33 -54.92
C GLU A 302 -48.17 39.13 -56.10
N ALA A 303 -48.04 38.03 -56.85
CA ALA A 303 -48.87 37.72 -58.00
C ALA A 303 -50.36 37.53 -57.63
N LEU A 304 -50.70 37.00 -56.46
CA LEU A 304 -52.04 36.90 -55.91
C LEU A 304 -52.63 38.29 -55.58
N VAL A 305 -51.85 39.16 -54.94
CA VAL A 305 -52.28 40.52 -54.65
C VAL A 305 -52.54 41.30 -55.93
N ASP A 306 -51.62 41.19 -56.91
CA ASP A 306 -51.84 41.81 -58.27
C ASP A 306 -53.07 41.31 -58.93
N TYR A 307 -53.38 40.04 -58.91
CA TYR A 307 -54.57 39.43 -59.50
C TYR A 307 -55.85 39.89 -58.79
N ASP A 308 -55.87 39.96 -57.43
CA ASP A 308 -57.02 40.43 -56.66
C ASP A 308 -57.33 41.94 -56.93
N LEU A 309 -56.26 42.76 -57.04
CA LEU A 309 -56.41 44.18 -57.44
C LEU A 309 -56.96 44.33 -58.86
N LEU A 310 -56.56 43.50 -59.81
CA LEU A 310 -57.11 43.51 -61.18
C LEU A 310 -58.60 43.08 -61.21
N LEU A 311 -59.00 42.13 -60.40
CA LEU A 311 -60.42 41.67 -60.30
C LEU A 311 -61.34 42.74 -59.69
N GLN A 312 -60.82 43.67 -58.90
CA GLN A 312 -61.62 44.83 -58.42
C GLN A 312 -61.95 45.82 -59.51
N SER A 313 -61.17 45.88 -60.57
CA SER A 313 -61.30 46.84 -61.66
C SER A 313 -61.68 46.26 -63.06
N THR A 314 -61.60 44.96 -63.21
CA THR A 314 -61.74 44.23 -64.48
C THR A 314 -62.40 42.87 -64.29
N ASP A 315 -63.06 42.32 -65.37
CA ASP A 315 -63.67 40.97 -65.31
C ASP A 315 -62.61 39.86 -65.44
N GLU A 316 -62.98 38.66 -64.97
CA GLU A 316 -62.10 37.46 -65.09
C GLU A 316 -61.73 37.12 -66.54
N GLU A 317 -62.58 37.50 -67.55
CA GLU A 317 -62.35 37.24 -68.98
C GLU A 317 -61.38 38.25 -69.62
N ASP A 318 -60.97 39.28 -68.93
CA ASP A 318 -59.98 40.25 -69.42
C ASP A 318 -58.64 39.56 -69.71
N PRO A 319 -58.00 39.84 -70.85
CA PRO A 319 -56.68 39.32 -71.17
C PRO A 319 -55.63 39.54 -70.04
N ARG A 320 -55.72 40.61 -69.31
CA ARG A 320 -54.80 40.93 -68.17
C ARG A 320 -55.07 40.02 -66.98
N SER A 321 -56.29 39.77 -66.60
CA SER A 321 -56.65 38.86 -65.51
C SER A 321 -56.23 37.45 -65.85
N ARG A 322 -56.44 37.00 -67.10
CA ARG A 322 -55.99 35.69 -67.59
C ARG A 322 -54.44 35.56 -67.59
N GLN A 323 -53.72 36.66 -67.86
CA GLN A 323 -52.26 36.62 -67.80
C GLN A 323 -51.76 36.55 -66.36
N ALA A 324 -52.34 37.30 -65.41
CA ALA A 324 -52.01 37.22 -63.99
C ALA A 324 -52.27 35.83 -63.40
N ARG A 325 -53.43 35.25 -63.76
CA ARG A 325 -53.77 33.87 -63.35
C ARG A 325 -52.75 32.81 -63.88
N ARG A 326 -52.32 32.93 -65.13
CA ARG A 326 -51.27 32.03 -65.66
C ARG A 326 -49.94 32.21 -64.92
N ARG A 327 -49.61 33.42 -64.53
CA ARG A 327 -48.40 33.67 -63.72
C ARG A 327 -48.46 32.98 -62.34
N ILE A 328 -49.65 33.04 -61.70
CA ILE A 328 -49.88 32.33 -60.41
C ILE A 328 -49.75 30.82 -60.58
N ASP A 329 -50.34 30.27 -61.63
CA ASP A 329 -50.33 28.84 -61.95
C ASP A 329 -48.90 28.35 -62.21
N VAL A 330 -48.08 29.12 -62.92
CA VAL A 330 -46.66 28.81 -63.19
C VAL A 330 -45.84 28.84 -61.90
N VAL A 331 -46.02 29.87 -61.02
CA VAL A 331 -45.32 29.94 -59.79
C VAL A 331 -45.72 28.83 -58.79
N ARG A 332 -47.03 28.54 -58.73
CA ARG A 332 -47.53 27.41 -57.90
C ARG A 332 -46.96 26.08 -58.38
N GLU A 333 -46.97 25.86 -59.70
CA GLU A 333 -46.35 24.67 -60.27
C GLU A 333 -44.89 24.53 -59.93
N ARG A 334 -44.13 25.67 -60.00
CA ARG A 334 -42.70 25.69 -59.59
C ARG A 334 -42.52 25.39 -58.16
N ILE A 335 -43.36 25.96 -57.28
CA ILE A 335 -43.31 25.64 -55.82
C ILE A 335 -43.61 24.18 -55.58
N ARG A 336 -44.58 23.60 -56.30
CA ARG A 336 -44.90 22.18 -56.16
C ARG A 336 -43.77 21.30 -56.66
N GLN A 337 -43.14 21.61 -57.78
CA GLN A 337 -41.96 20.92 -58.28
C GLN A 337 -40.79 20.98 -57.30
N GLU A 338 -40.48 22.14 -56.72
CA GLU A 338 -39.44 22.25 -55.71
C GLU A 338 -39.75 21.47 -54.43
N ARG A 339 -41.05 21.47 -53.99
CA ARG A 339 -41.48 20.66 -52.85
C ARG A 339 -41.45 19.17 -53.12
N GLU A 340 -41.88 18.74 -54.30
CA GLU A 340 -41.88 17.33 -54.76
C GLU A 340 -40.40 16.87 -54.88
N ALA A 341 -39.50 17.69 -55.39
CA ALA A 341 -38.09 17.40 -55.45
C ALA A 341 -37.49 17.23 -54.04
N PHE A 342 -37.99 17.96 -53.02
CA PHE A 342 -37.62 17.77 -51.61
C PHE A 342 -38.20 16.51 -51.00
N ALA A 343 -39.49 16.18 -51.32
CA ALA A 343 -40.22 15.13 -50.62
C ALA A 343 -40.08 13.75 -51.28
N SER A 344 -39.91 13.70 -52.60
CA SER A 344 -39.91 12.45 -53.38
C SER A 344 -38.56 11.76 -53.47
N GLY A 345 -37.49 12.36 -52.85
CA GLY A 345 -36.14 11.79 -53.01
C GLY A 345 -35.65 11.76 -54.47
N ASP A 346 -36.33 12.39 -55.39
CA ASP A 346 -36.00 12.40 -56.83
C ASP A 346 -34.79 13.27 -57.15
N VAL A 347 -34.31 14.01 -56.13
CA VAL A 347 -32.94 14.58 -56.11
C VAL A 347 -32.01 13.52 -55.46
N THR A 348 -31.95 12.36 -56.12
CA THR A 348 -30.93 11.36 -55.78
C THR A 348 -29.60 11.84 -56.31
N VAL A 349 -28.77 12.33 -55.40
CA VAL A 349 -27.34 12.46 -55.66
C VAL A 349 -26.74 11.08 -55.36
N ALA A 350 -26.19 10.43 -56.36
CA ALA A 350 -25.63 9.07 -56.29
C ALA A 350 -26.65 7.97 -55.88
N GLY A 351 -27.99 8.15 -56.11
CA GLY A 351 -29.01 7.13 -55.85
C GLY A 351 -29.53 7.10 -54.40
N THR A 352 -29.19 8.08 -53.54
CA THR A 352 -29.63 8.17 -52.15
C THR A 352 -30.54 9.40 -51.96
N ASP A 353 -31.59 9.28 -51.15
CA ASP A 353 -32.50 10.38 -50.82
C ASP A 353 -31.81 11.40 -49.90
N TYR A 354 -32.20 12.67 -50.03
CA TYR A 354 -31.53 13.79 -49.35
C TYR A 354 -31.56 13.71 -47.83
N PRO A 355 -32.62 13.29 -47.14
CA PRO A 355 -32.62 13.10 -45.70
C PRO A 355 -31.56 12.07 -45.21
N THR A 356 -31.38 10.98 -45.97
CA THR A 356 -30.35 9.99 -45.68
C THR A 356 -28.94 10.57 -45.86
N LEU A 357 -28.72 11.36 -46.93
CA LEU A 357 -27.45 12.05 -47.15
C LEU A 357 -27.10 13.05 -46.01
N LEU A 358 -28.11 13.75 -45.50
CA LEU A 358 -27.92 14.66 -44.38
C LEU A 358 -27.52 13.89 -43.09
N SER A 359 -28.25 12.78 -42.81
CA SER A 359 -27.92 11.92 -41.65
C SER A 359 -26.53 11.32 -41.76
N ASP A 360 -26.13 10.83 -42.92
CA ASP A 360 -24.79 10.27 -43.15
C ASP A 360 -23.70 11.35 -42.95
N TYR A 361 -23.95 12.57 -43.48
CA TYR A 361 -23.02 13.68 -43.30
C TYR A 361 -22.86 14.07 -41.83
N GLU A 362 -23.98 14.19 -41.10
CA GLU A 362 -23.94 14.51 -39.67
C GLU A 362 -23.20 13.44 -38.85
N SER A 363 -23.40 12.15 -39.18
CA SER A 363 -22.65 11.06 -38.58
C SER A 363 -21.15 11.18 -38.84
N LEU A 364 -20.76 11.31 -40.11
CA LEU A 364 -19.36 11.44 -40.50
C LEU A 364 -18.68 12.71 -39.92
N ARG A 365 -19.43 13.79 -39.83
CA ARG A 365 -18.96 15.04 -39.19
C ARG A 365 -18.74 14.82 -37.70
N THR A 366 -19.67 14.19 -37.02
CA THR A 366 -19.58 13.86 -35.60
C THR A 366 -18.40 12.92 -35.33
N ASP A 367 -18.25 11.87 -36.15
CA ASP A 367 -17.13 10.94 -36.03
C ASP A 367 -15.78 11.64 -36.19
N ARG A 368 -15.67 12.59 -37.11
CA ARG A 368 -14.47 13.41 -37.26
C ARG A 368 -14.24 14.30 -36.03
N GLU A 369 -15.29 14.95 -35.51
CA GLU A 369 -15.20 15.80 -34.32
C GLU A 369 -14.75 14.99 -33.09
N PHE A 370 -15.29 13.81 -32.87
CA PHE A 370 -14.84 12.89 -31.83
C PHE A 370 -13.39 12.44 -32.04
N ALA A 371 -13.00 12.12 -33.26
CA ALA A 371 -11.63 11.73 -33.56
C ALA A 371 -10.64 12.90 -33.35
N GLU A 372 -11.02 14.14 -33.66
CA GLU A 372 -10.21 15.33 -33.38
C GLU A 372 -10.04 15.56 -31.88
N GLU A 373 -11.08 15.38 -31.08
CA GLU A 373 -11.01 15.52 -29.64
C GLU A 373 -10.16 14.39 -29.01
N ALA A 374 -10.36 13.15 -29.46
CA ALA A 374 -9.53 12.02 -29.01
C ALA A 374 -8.03 12.24 -29.33
N TYR A 375 -7.72 12.75 -30.51
CA TYR A 375 -6.35 13.09 -30.89
C TYR A 375 -5.75 14.17 -29.99
N ARG A 376 -6.49 15.23 -29.66
CA ARG A 376 -6.04 16.28 -28.75
C ARG A 376 -5.82 15.75 -27.34
N ALA A 377 -6.74 14.88 -26.87
CA ALA A 377 -6.62 14.24 -25.57
C ALA A 377 -5.37 13.34 -25.52
N ALA A 378 -5.12 12.52 -26.53
CA ALA A 378 -3.95 11.68 -26.63
C ALA A 378 -2.64 12.48 -26.69
N LEU A 379 -2.61 13.61 -27.39
CA LEU A 379 -1.45 14.51 -27.43
C LEU A 379 -1.16 15.09 -26.03
N THR A 380 -2.20 15.52 -25.33
CA THR A 380 -2.08 16.03 -23.96
C THR A 380 -1.62 14.92 -23.00
N ALA A 381 -2.11 13.69 -23.16
CA ALA A 381 -1.69 12.55 -22.38
C ALA A 381 -0.20 12.23 -22.59
N LEU A 382 0.29 12.27 -23.84
CA LEU A 382 1.71 12.09 -24.13
C LEU A 382 2.58 13.20 -23.51
N ASP A 383 2.17 14.47 -23.60
CA ASP A 383 2.89 15.56 -22.95
C ASP A 383 2.92 15.42 -21.42
N SER A 384 1.80 14.96 -20.84
CA SER A 384 1.72 14.64 -19.41
C SER A 384 2.61 13.47 -19.04
N ALA A 385 2.60 12.38 -19.82
CA ALA A 385 3.49 11.24 -19.62
C ALA A 385 4.97 11.65 -19.67
N ARG A 386 5.37 12.46 -20.63
CA ARG A 386 6.74 13.02 -20.75
C ARG A 386 7.10 13.88 -19.55
N SER A 387 6.22 14.76 -19.14
CA SER A 387 6.42 15.62 -17.97
C SER A 387 6.53 14.82 -16.68
N ASN A 388 5.69 13.80 -16.50
CA ASN A 388 5.73 12.92 -15.34
C ASN A 388 6.99 12.04 -15.33
N ALA A 389 7.39 11.52 -16.50
CA ALA A 389 8.65 10.76 -16.65
C ALA A 389 9.90 11.57 -16.24
N GLN A 390 9.86 12.88 -16.39
CA GLN A 390 10.95 13.76 -15.98
C GLN A 390 10.90 14.15 -14.49
N ARG A 391 9.74 14.12 -13.85
CA ARG A 391 9.52 14.60 -12.48
C ARG A 391 9.39 13.49 -11.46
N GLN A 392 8.72 12.40 -11.80
CA GLN A 392 8.51 11.28 -10.87
C GLN A 392 9.76 10.40 -10.85
N SER A 393 10.60 10.59 -9.85
CA SER A 393 11.66 9.65 -9.51
C SER A 393 11.42 9.13 -8.09
N ARG A 394 11.29 7.81 -7.98
CA ARG A 394 11.39 7.13 -6.70
C ARG A 394 12.87 7.02 -6.37
N TYR A 395 13.22 7.29 -5.13
CA TYR A 395 14.59 7.14 -4.66
C TYR A 395 14.63 6.49 -3.30
N LEU A 396 15.71 5.78 -3.05
CA LEU A 396 15.98 5.16 -1.78
C LEU A 396 16.60 6.20 -0.84
N ALA A 397 15.86 6.61 0.18
CA ALA A 397 16.35 7.54 1.18
C ALA A 397 16.97 6.77 2.34
N THR A 398 18.29 6.77 2.46
CA THR A 398 19.01 6.14 3.56
C THR A 398 19.03 7.08 4.76
N TYR A 399 18.38 6.71 5.88
CA TYR A 399 18.39 7.47 7.12
C TYR A 399 19.44 6.96 8.13
N VAL A 400 19.88 5.69 7.98
CA VAL A 400 21.01 5.12 8.72
C VAL A 400 22.00 4.51 7.75
N ASN A 401 23.19 5.11 7.62
CA ASN A 401 24.25 4.52 6.80
C ASN A 401 24.79 3.23 7.45
N PRO A 402 25.28 2.26 6.65
CA PRO A 402 25.85 1.02 7.15
C PRO A 402 26.90 1.25 8.24
N THR A 403 26.61 0.79 9.45
CA THR A 403 27.41 1.02 10.63
C THR A 403 28.62 0.08 10.70
N LEU A 404 29.75 0.54 11.22
CA LEU A 404 30.89 -0.30 11.54
C LEU A 404 30.82 -0.73 13.00
N SER A 405 30.62 -2.03 13.26
CA SER A 405 30.57 -2.56 14.62
C SER A 405 31.94 -2.54 15.27
N GLN A 406 32.04 -2.06 16.52
CA GLN A 406 33.28 -2.00 17.27
C GLN A 406 33.47 -3.21 18.22
N SER A 407 32.39 -3.94 18.50
CA SER A 407 32.41 -5.10 19.39
C SER A 407 31.56 -6.24 18.84
N PRO A 408 31.92 -7.50 19.07
CA PRO A 408 31.10 -8.63 18.68
C PRO A 408 29.81 -8.66 19.50
N GLY A 409 28.67 -8.60 18.81
CA GLY A 409 27.34 -8.68 19.42
C GLY A 409 26.72 -10.08 19.38
N TYR A 410 27.28 -10.99 18.60
CA TYR A 410 26.76 -12.33 18.35
C TYR A 410 27.86 -13.39 18.35
N PRO A 411 27.50 -14.67 18.59
CA PRO A 411 26.22 -15.11 19.14
C PRO A 411 25.99 -14.58 20.56
N GLN A 412 24.74 -14.35 20.94
CA GLN A 412 24.39 -13.93 22.31
C GLN A 412 24.55 -15.12 23.27
N ARG A 413 25.79 -15.43 23.66
CA ARG A 413 26.21 -16.63 24.36
C ARG A 413 25.42 -16.88 25.63
N VAL A 414 25.24 -15.86 26.49
CA VAL A 414 24.51 -15.97 27.75
C VAL A 414 23.03 -16.27 27.52
N MET A 415 22.39 -15.59 26.56
CA MET A 415 20.99 -15.78 26.22
C MET A 415 20.75 -17.17 25.63
N LEU A 416 21.62 -17.64 24.71
CA LEU A 416 21.50 -18.96 24.10
C LEU A 416 21.71 -20.07 25.14
N ALA A 417 22.71 -19.94 26.04
CA ALA A 417 22.94 -20.88 27.12
C ALA A 417 21.74 -20.93 28.08
N GLY A 418 21.18 -19.77 28.44
CA GLY A 418 19.99 -19.69 29.29
C GLY A 418 18.76 -20.36 28.67
N LEU A 419 18.54 -20.11 27.37
CA LEU A 419 17.43 -20.68 26.62
C LEU A 419 17.56 -22.21 26.47
N ALA A 420 18.79 -22.67 26.17
CA ALA A 420 19.09 -24.11 26.11
C ALA A 420 18.88 -24.78 27.47
N GLY A 421 19.34 -24.14 28.57
CA GLY A 421 19.13 -24.64 29.93
C GLY A 421 17.65 -24.73 30.31
N LEU A 422 16.87 -23.68 29.98
CA LEU A 422 15.43 -23.66 30.22
C LEU A 422 14.71 -24.76 29.42
N PHE A 423 15.05 -24.92 28.14
CA PHE A 423 14.47 -25.96 27.30
C PHE A 423 14.76 -27.37 27.82
N LEU A 424 16.02 -27.66 28.15
CA LEU A 424 16.43 -28.95 28.72
C LEU A 424 15.73 -29.22 30.04
N LEU A 425 15.55 -28.20 30.89
CA LEU A 425 14.86 -28.34 32.18
C LEU A 425 13.37 -28.67 31.97
N ILE A 426 12.69 -28.03 31.02
CA ILE A 426 11.30 -28.28 30.66
C ILE A 426 11.14 -29.75 30.16
N VAL A 427 11.99 -30.18 29.21
CA VAL A 427 11.97 -31.50 28.65
C VAL A 427 12.19 -32.56 29.73
N TRP A 428 13.20 -32.34 30.60
CA TRP A 428 13.44 -33.24 31.73
C TRP A 428 12.28 -33.28 32.71
N SER A 429 11.69 -32.13 33.07
CA SER A 429 10.56 -32.03 33.99
C SER A 429 9.33 -32.81 33.48
N ILE A 430 9.01 -32.65 32.19
CA ILE A 430 7.91 -33.42 31.55
C ILE A 430 8.22 -34.91 31.54
N GLY A 431 9.46 -35.28 31.17
CA GLY A 431 9.89 -36.68 31.19
C GLY A 431 9.83 -37.31 32.60
N ALA A 432 10.26 -36.57 33.61
CA ALA A 432 10.18 -37.00 35.00
C ALA A 432 8.71 -37.18 35.47
N LEU A 433 7.82 -36.25 35.12
CA LEU A 433 6.39 -36.37 35.45
C LEU A 433 5.73 -37.58 34.78
N ILE A 434 6.02 -37.79 33.48
CA ILE A 434 5.49 -38.96 32.75
C ILE A 434 6.01 -40.25 33.38
N PHE A 435 7.31 -40.33 33.66
CA PHE A 435 7.93 -41.52 34.28
C PHE A 435 7.29 -41.85 35.64
N TYR A 436 7.08 -40.83 36.49
CA TYR A 436 6.45 -41.04 37.80
C TYR A 436 4.96 -41.36 37.68
N SER A 437 4.24 -40.74 36.75
CA SER A 437 2.82 -41.03 36.51
C SER A 437 2.57 -42.47 36.04
N LEU A 438 3.46 -43.00 35.19
CA LEU A 438 3.36 -44.37 34.72
C LEU A 438 3.71 -45.38 35.82
N ARG A 439 4.72 -45.09 36.63
CA ARG A 439 5.20 -45.98 37.70
C ARG A 439 4.32 -46.00 38.95
N ASP A 440 3.56 -44.95 39.23
CA ASP A 440 2.62 -44.91 40.36
C ASP A 440 1.30 -45.66 40.04
N ARG A 441 1.13 -46.16 38.79
CA ARG A 441 -0.01 -46.98 38.37
C ARG A 441 0.23 -48.46 38.49
N GLU A 442 1.47 -48.92 38.76
CA GLU A 442 1.84 -50.26 39.11
C GLU A 442 2.05 -50.39 40.65
#